data_7ab0c804e24e19e7507207478e44016a
#
_entry.id   7ab0c804e24e19e7507207478e44016a
#
_cell.length_a   1.000
_cell.length_b   1.000
_cell.length_c   1.000
_cell.angle_alpha   90.00
_cell.angle_beta   90.00
_cell.angle_gamma   90.00
#
_symmetry.space_group_name_H-M   'P 1'
#
loop_
_entity.id
_entity.type
_entity.pdbx_description
1 polymer ?
#
loop_
_entity_poly.entity_id
_entity_poly.type
_entity_poly.pdbx_seq_one_letter_code
_entity_poly.pdbx_strand_id
1 'polypeptide(L)'
;TPGHARGHVSYLWDGEDGKAIFAGDVLFAGGRIVLQSTWDCSIQDYAATTAKLHALRLDTLYAGHGAPVMKEAYRHVERAHDCFRRLDLPPNL
;
A
#
# COMPACT_ATOMS: atom_id res chain seq x y z
N THR A 1 -1.84 8.64 3.32
CA THR A 1 -1.65 7.18 3.48
C THR A 1 -0.83 6.85 4.74
N PRO A 2 -1.35 7.15 5.94
CA PRO A 2 -0.63 6.82 7.16
C PRO A 2 -0.56 5.30 7.40
N GLY A 3 0.39 4.89 8.23
CA GLY A 3 0.61 3.49 8.61
C GLY A 3 2.08 3.25 8.88
N HIS A 4 2.92 3.37 7.86
CA HIS A 4 4.38 3.35 8.01
C HIS A 4 4.84 4.53 8.87
N ALA A 5 4.26 5.70 8.64
CA ALA A 5 4.44 6.90 9.44
C ALA A 5 3.13 7.71 9.41
N ARG A 6 2.88 8.51 10.43
CA ARG A 6 1.65 9.29 10.53
C ARG A 6 1.49 10.27 9.37
N GLY A 7 2.57 10.95 9.01
CA GLY A 7 2.56 11.96 7.95
C GLY A 7 2.82 11.42 6.56
N HIS A 8 2.83 10.12 6.38
CA HIS A 8 3.09 9.52 5.08
C HIS A 8 1.99 9.87 4.08
N VAL A 9 2.37 10.27 2.88
CA VAL A 9 1.46 10.59 1.79
C VAL A 9 1.85 9.81 0.55
N SER A 10 0.86 9.55 -0.30
CA SER A 10 1.06 8.96 -1.63
C SER A 10 0.45 9.88 -2.66
N TYR A 11 0.91 9.77 -3.90
CA TYR A 11 0.36 10.56 -5.00
C TYR A 11 -0.36 9.63 -5.97
N LEU A 12 -1.60 9.97 -6.28
CA LEU A 12 -2.41 9.23 -7.24
C LEU A 12 -2.38 9.94 -8.59
N TRP A 13 -2.04 9.20 -9.64
CA TRP A 13 -2.19 9.63 -11.01
C TRP A 13 -3.39 8.87 -11.60
N ASP A 14 -4.44 9.60 -11.98
CA ASP A 14 -5.63 9.02 -12.59
C ASP A 14 -5.73 9.56 -14.02
N GLY A 15 -5.19 8.82 -14.97
CA GLY A 15 -5.08 9.22 -16.36
C GLY A 15 -5.89 8.31 -17.28
N GLU A 16 -5.73 8.54 -18.60
CA GLU A 16 -6.42 7.77 -19.62
C GLU A 16 -6.02 6.29 -19.61
N ASP A 17 -4.77 6.01 -19.24
CA ASP A 17 -4.22 4.65 -19.22
C ASP A 17 -4.46 3.93 -17.89
N GLY A 18 -5.27 4.49 -17.01
CA GLY A 18 -5.59 3.90 -15.72
C GLY A 18 -5.04 4.68 -14.53
N LYS A 19 -5.02 4.04 -13.38
CA LYS A 19 -4.62 4.65 -12.12
C LYS A 19 -3.27 4.13 -11.68
N ALA A 20 -2.35 5.04 -11.42
CA ALA A 20 -1.04 4.73 -10.86
C ALA A 20 -0.88 5.41 -9.50
N ILE A 21 -0.22 4.74 -8.57
CA ILE A 21 0.10 5.33 -7.27
C ILE A 21 1.60 5.37 -7.07
N PHE A 22 2.07 6.51 -6.57
CA PHE A 22 3.43 6.70 -6.09
C PHE A 22 3.36 6.56 -4.58
N ALA A 23 3.64 5.36 -4.12
CA ALA A 23 3.24 4.90 -2.78
C ALA A 23 4.30 5.12 -1.71
N GLY A 24 5.51 5.54 -2.07
CA GLY A 24 6.58 5.67 -1.09
C GLY A 24 6.77 4.36 -0.34
N ASP A 25 6.68 4.42 0.97
CA ASP A 25 6.92 3.27 1.85
C ASP A 25 5.66 2.66 2.47
N VAL A 26 4.48 2.90 1.86
CA VAL A 26 3.25 2.36 2.43
C VAL A 26 2.92 0.96 1.92
N LEU A 27 3.28 0.64 0.69
CA LEU A 27 2.97 -0.67 0.11
C LEU A 27 3.99 -1.02 -0.97
N PHE A 28 4.33 -2.31 -1.05
CA PHE A 28 5.35 -2.81 -1.98
C PHE A 28 4.81 -3.99 -2.78
N ALA A 29 5.55 -4.38 -3.81
CA ALA A 29 5.21 -5.53 -4.63
C ALA A 29 4.97 -6.78 -3.75
N GLY A 30 3.95 -7.55 -4.09
CA GLY A 30 3.53 -8.71 -3.31
C GLY A 30 2.59 -8.38 -2.16
N GLY A 31 2.19 -7.12 -2.01
CA GLY A 31 1.37 -6.69 -0.88
C GLY A 31 2.15 -6.57 0.41
N ARG A 32 3.47 -6.38 0.32
CA ARG A 32 4.35 -6.27 1.48
C ARG A 32 4.26 -4.88 2.10
N ILE A 33 4.51 -4.80 3.39
CA ILE A 33 4.56 -3.55 4.15
C ILE A 33 5.89 -3.45 4.89
N VAL A 34 6.17 -2.30 5.48
CA VAL A 34 7.32 -2.13 6.38
C VAL A 34 6.82 -1.58 7.70
N LEU A 35 6.85 -2.43 8.72
CA LEU A 35 6.62 -2.00 10.09
C LEU A 35 7.94 -1.52 10.69
N GLN A 36 7.90 -0.41 11.41
CA GLN A 36 9.06 0.13 12.07
C GLN A 36 8.75 0.43 13.53
N SER A 37 9.80 0.44 14.36
CA SER A 37 9.68 0.66 15.80
C SER A 37 9.68 2.16 16.12
N THR A 38 8.82 2.91 15.44
CA THR A 38 8.65 4.34 15.65
C THR A 38 7.29 4.61 16.28
N TRP A 39 7.18 5.73 17.00
CA TRP A 39 5.96 6.06 17.72
C TRP A 39 4.74 6.25 16.80
N ASP A 40 4.97 6.62 15.55
CA ASP A 40 3.92 6.92 14.58
C ASP A 40 3.65 5.82 13.56
N CYS A 41 4.32 4.67 13.68
CA CYS A 41 3.97 3.50 12.90
C CYS A 41 2.74 2.84 13.53
N SER A 42 1.67 2.68 12.74
CA SER A 42 0.38 2.21 13.25
C SER A 42 -0.23 1.15 12.35
N ILE A 43 -0.47 -0.02 12.95
CA ILE A 43 -1.13 -1.14 12.26
C ILE A 43 -2.58 -0.75 11.90
N GLN A 44 -3.27 -0.04 12.77
CA GLN A 44 -4.64 0.41 12.51
C GLN A 44 -4.68 1.37 11.32
N ASP A 45 -3.73 2.29 11.25
CA ASP A 45 -3.63 3.22 10.13
C ASP A 45 -3.29 2.49 8.84
N TYR A 46 -2.39 1.49 8.91
CA TYR A 46 -2.07 0.64 7.76
C TYR A 46 -3.31 -0.05 7.22
N ALA A 47 -4.11 -0.64 8.11
CA ALA A 47 -5.33 -1.34 7.70
C ALA A 47 -6.32 -0.39 7.01
N ALA A 48 -6.53 0.79 7.58
CA ALA A 48 -7.43 1.80 6.99
C ALA A 48 -6.90 2.31 5.64
N THR A 49 -5.60 2.58 5.55
CA THR A 49 -4.95 3.02 4.31
C THR A 49 -5.07 1.95 3.23
N THR A 50 -4.80 0.70 3.58
CA THR A 50 -4.89 -0.42 2.64
C THR A 50 -6.30 -0.59 2.09
N ALA A 51 -7.32 -0.42 2.95
CA ALA A 51 -8.71 -0.45 2.51
C ALA A 51 -9.02 0.68 1.52
N LYS A 52 -8.48 1.88 1.78
CA LYS A 52 -8.61 3.02 0.86
C LYS A 52 -7.96 2.73 -0.49
N LEU A 53 -6.75 2.19 -0.49
CA LEU A 53 -6.04 1.84 -1.72
C LEU A 53 -6.75 0.73 -2.48
N HIS A 54 -7.33 -0.24 -1.77
CA HIS A 54 -8.10 -1.32 -2.37
C HIS A 54 -9.31 -0.77 -3.16
N ALA A 55 -9.99 0.21 -2.59
CA ALA A 55 -11.16 0.82 -3.23
C ALA A 55 -10.81 1.59 -4.52
N LEU A 56 -9.56 2.05 -4.66
CA LEU A 56 -9.12 2.79 -5.85
C LEU A 56 -8.94 1.91 -7.08
N ARG A 57 -8.75 0.62 -6.91
CA ARG A 57 -8.56 -0.32 -8.02
C ARG A 57 -7.35 0.06 -8.89
N LEU A 58 -6.18 0.07 -8.31
CA LEU A 58 -4.96 0.56 -8.93
C LEU A 58 -4.43 -0.37 -10.02
N ASP A 59 -3.93 0.22 -11.09
CA ASP A 59 -3.29 -0.52 -12.19
C ASP A 59 -1.78 -0.63 -12.01
N THR A 60 -1.17 0.45 -11.53
CA THR A 60 0.29 0.56 -11.42
C THR A 60 0.68 1.01 -10.01
N LEU A 61 1.73 0.40 -9.47
CA LEU A 61 2.28 0.75 -8.16
C LEU A 61 3.76 1.08 -8.32
N TYR A 62 4.13 2.30 -7.98
CA TYR A 62 5.52 2.74 -7.87
C TYR A 62 5.85 2.86 -6.39
N ALA A 63 6.56 1.87 -5.86
CA ALA A 63 6.95 1.85 -4.46
C ALA A 63 8.31 2.51 -4.24
N GLY A 64 8.58 2.91 -3.01
CA GLY A 64 9.85 3.53 -2.65
C GLY A 64 11.03 2.55 -2.69
N HIS A 65 10.76 1.26 -2.55
CA HIS A 65 11.77 0.19 -2.57
C HIS A 65 11.22 -1.01 -3.33
N GLY A 66 12.12 -1.82 -3.85
CA GLY A 66 11.77 -3.02 -4.59
C GLY A 66 11.28 -2.71 -6.00
N ALA A 67 10.69 -3.72 -6.64
CA ALA A 67 10.24 -3.60 -8.01
C ALA A 67 8.91 -2.87 -8.12
N PRO A 68 8.70 -2.04 -9.14
CA PRO A 68 7.38 -1.50 -9.42
C PRO A 68 6.45 -2.60 -9.94
N VAL A 69 5.15 -2.41 -9.75
CA VAL A 69 4.11 -3.28 -10.30
C VAL A 69 3.46 -2.52 -11.45
N MET A 70 3.73 -2.93 -12.68
CA MET A 70 3.36 -2.17 -13.87
C MET A 70 1.93 -2.41 -14.34
N LYS A 71 1.28 -3.49 -13.89
CA LYS A 71 -0.11 -3.80 -14.23
C LYS A 71 -0.76 -4.60 -13.12
N GLU A 72 -2.09 -4.49 -13.01
CA GLU A 72 -2.89 -5.23 -12.03
C GLU A 72 -2.40 -5.04 -10.60
N ALA A 73 -1.95 -3.83 -10.26
CA ALA A 73 -1.47 -3.53 -8.91
C ALA A 73 -2.53 -3.79 -7.85
N TYR A 74 -3.82 -3.71 -8.22
CA TYR A 74 -4.92 -4.04 -7.32
C TYR A 74 -4.81 -5.44 -6.70
N ARG A 75 -4.16 -6.38 -7.38
CA ARG A 75 -3.95 -7.73 -6.83
C ARG A 75 -2.98 -7.73 -5.65
N HIS A 76 -1.96 -6.88 -5.71
CA HIS A 76 -0.99 -6.74 -4.63
C HIS A 76 -1.61 -6.02 -3.43
N VAL A 77 -2.41 -4.99 -3.69
CA VAL A 77 -3.18 -4.29 -2.65
C VAL A 77 -4.15 -5.27 -1.98
N GLU A 78 -4.84 -6.08 -2.77
CA GLU A 78 -5.80 -7.07 -2.27
C GLU A 78 -5.15 -8.06 -1.31
N ARG A 79 -3.92 -8.50 -1.59
CA ARG A 79 -3.19 -9.40 -0.68
C ARG A 79 -3.00 -8.78 0.69
N ALA A 80 -2.57 -7.52 0.74
CA ALA A 80 -2.40 -6.82 2.00
C ALA A 80 -3.75 -6.60 2.70
N HIS A 81 -4.75 -6.20 1.94
CA HIS A 81 -6.09 -5.97 2.46
C HIS A 81 -6.70 -7.24 3.06
N ASP A 82 -6.55 -8.37 2.39
CA ASP A 82 -7.04 -9.66 2.88
C ASP A 82 -6.35 -10.09 4.18
N CYS A 83 -5.05 -9.84 4.31
CA CYS A 83 -4.34 -10.09 5.56
C CYS A 83 -4.97 -9.31 6.72
N PHE A 84 -5.17 -8.00 6.54
CA PHE A 84 -5.77 -7.18 7.60
C PHE A 84 -7.20 -7.60 7.91
N ARG A 85 -7.99 -8.01 6.91
CA ARG A 85 -9.35 -8.50 7.12
C ARG A 85 -9.39 -9.76 7.97
N ARG A 86 -8.37 -10.62 7.87
CA ARG A 86 -8.24 -11.83 8.68
C ARG A 86 -7.60 -11.57 10.03
N LEU A 87 -7.37 -10.31 10.40
CA LEU A 87 -6.66 -9.92 11.62
C LEU A 87 -5.23 -10.46 11.64
N ASP A 88 -4.61 -10.50 10.46
CA ASP A 88 -3.25 -10.91 10.26
C ASP A 88 -2.43 -9.75 9.67
N LEU A 89 -1.12 -9.88 9.67
CA LEU A 89 -0.23 -8.86 9.10
C LEU A 89 0.25 -9.29 7.71
N PRO A 90 0.28 -8.35 6.75
CA PRO A 90 0.97 -8.62 5.49
C PRO A 90 2.44 -8.93 5.72
N PRO A 91 3.10 -9.64 4.80
CA PRO A 91 4.52 -9.92 4.95
C PRO A 91 5.33 -8.62 4.93
N ASN A 92 6.40 -8.59 5.68
CA ASN A 92 7.34 -7.47 5.71
C ASN A 92 8.24 -7.51 4.48
N LEU A 93 8.67 -6.35 4.06
CA LEU A 93 9.59 -6.20 2.94
C LEU A 93 10.95 -6.84 3.23
#